data_b196693ab0a3ff414664c24410d28725
#
_entry.id   b196693ab0a3ff414664c24410d28725
#
_cell.length_a   1.000
_cell.length_b   1.000
_cell.length_c   1.000
_cell.angle_alpha   90.00
_cell.angle_beta   90.00
_cell.angle_gamma   90.00
#
_symmetry.space_group_name_H-M   'P 1'
#
loop_
_entity.id
_entity.type
_entity.pdbx_description
1 polymer ?
#
loop_
_entity_poly.entity_id
_entity_poly.type
_entity_poly.pdbx_seq_one_letter_code
_entity_poly.pdbx_strand_id
1 'polypeptide(L)'
;MTSPAGMARRAIAVTVCSALCACGLVMDSSFDTLQEAIDSDMVNKGWIPGWVPHEATDLREVHDLDSNTSALAFTKPPAIPLQLPADCQATTFNNSDPVAFDRYWWPGDGTLNGSYRVFRCAPESGKSVFVAINRTEDHVLFWRTYAR
;
A
#
# COMPACT_ATOMS: atom_id res chain seq x y z
N MET A 1 51.02 58.55 -24.69
CA MET A 1 51.24 57.12 -24.50
C MET A 1 50.22 56.59 -23.49
N THR A 2 49.09 56.10 -23.97
CA THR A 2 47.98 55.65 -23.18
C THR A 2 47.85 54.15 -23.35
N SER A 3 48.01 53.40 -22.26
CA SER A 3 47.81 51.95 -22.20
C SER A 3 46.33 51.61 -21.96
N PRO A 4 45.71 50.69 -22.69
CA PRO A 4 44.33 50.28 -22.39
C PRO A 4 44.27 49.20 -21.35
N ALA A 5 43.42 49.41 -20.35
CA ALA A 5 43.07 48.46 -19.32
C ALA A 5 42.29 47.27 -19.87
N GLY A 6 42.77 46.08 -19.68
CA GLY A 6 42.11 44.82 -20.00
C GLY A 6 40.96 44.52 -19.04
N MET A 7 39.75 44.47 -19.57
CA MET A 7 38.56 43.99 -18.84
C MET A 7 38.52 42.48 -18.79
N ALA A 8 38.85 41.89 -17.63
CA ALA A 8 38.68 40.45 -17.40
C ALA A 8 37.19 40.11 -17.23
N ARG A 9 36.62 39.43 -18.18
CA ARG A 9 35.29 38.84 -18.11
C ARG A 9 35.31 37.60 -17.20
N ARG A 10 34.77 37.73 -15.99
CA ARG A 10 34.51 36.58 -15.13
C ARG A 10 33.32 35.80 -15.69
N ALA A 11 33.57 34.61 -16.19
CA ALA A 11 32.52 33.66 -16.54
C ALA A 11 31.97 33.04 -15.23
N ILE A 12 30.72 33.30 -14.95
CA ILE A 12 29.98 32.66 -13.85
C ILE A 12 29.48 31.32 -14.41
N ALA A 13 30.09 30.23 -13.96
CA ALA A 13 29.59 28.89 -14.23
C ALA A 13 28.36 28.64 -13.35
N VAL A 14 27.18 28.69 -13.95
CA VAL A 14 25.93 28.26 -13.30
C VAL A 14 25.89 26.76 -13.33
N THR A 15 26.23 26.11 -12.21
CA THR A 15 26.04 24.67 -12.01
C THR A 15 24.54 24.43 -11.79
N VAL A 16 23.85 24.00 -12.83
CA VAL A 16 22.48 23.51 -12.71
C VAL A 16 22.52 22.14 -12.02
N CYS A 17 22.25 22.14 -10.71
CA CYS A 17 22.04 20.93 -9.93
C CYS A 17 20.69 20.34 -10.35
N SER A 18 20.70 19.40 -11.32
CA SER A 18 19.54 18.60 -11.67
C SER A 18 19.23 17.67 -10.49
N ALA A 19 18.33 18.10 -9.59
CA ALA A 19 17.73 17.23 -8.62
C ALA A 19 16.91 16.18 -9.41
N LEU A 20 17.46 14.99 -9.60
CA LEU A 20 16.73 13.81 -10.00
C LEU A 20 15.74 13.53 -8.87
N CYS A 21 14.50 14.02 -8.98
CA CYS A 21 13.38 13.48 -8.24
C CYS A 21 13.31 12.00 -8.61
N ALA A 22 13.82 11.13 -7.77
CA ALA A 22 13.45 9.73 -7.75
C ALA A 22 11.96 9.72 -7.38
N CYS A 23 11.07 9.78 -8.39
CA CYS A 23 9.66 9.49 -8.20
C CYS A 23 9.60 8.07 -7.69
N GLY A 24 9.37 7.89 -6.39
CA GLY A 24 9.15 6.59 -5.82
C GLY A 24 7.94 5.95 -6.51
N LEU A 25 8.09 4.68 -6.88
CA LEU A 25 7.00 3.88 -7.45
C LEU A 25 5.98 3.46 -6.40
N VAL A 26 6.27 3.72 -5.13
CA VAL A 26 5.40 3.45 -3.99
C VAL A 26 4.47 4.63 -3.75
N MET A 27 3.18 4.36 -3.75
CA MET A 27 2.12 5.34 -3.55
C MET A 27 1.28 4.98 -2.34
N ASP A 28 0.95 5.99 -1.53
CA ASP A 28 0.05 5.88 -0.38
C ASP A 28 -1.26 6.61 -0.68
N SER A 29 -2.38 6.02 -0.26
CA SER A 29 -3.72 6.58 -0.41
C SER A 29 -4.53 6.39 0.86
N SER A 30 -5.44 7.32 1.13
CA SER A 30 -6.40 7.21 2.25
C SER A 30 -7.76 7.72 1.83
N PHE A 31 -8.82 7.04 2.29
CA PHE A 31 -10.20 7.34 1.98
C PHE A 31 -11.05 7.17 3.24
N ASP A 32 -11.95 8.10 3.49
CA ASP A 32 -12.87 7.99 4.63
C ASP A 32 -13.92 6.91 4.38
N THR A 33 -14.28 6.68 3.11
CA THR A 33 -15.30 5.69 2.69
C THR A 33 -14.84 4.87 1.48
N LEU A 34 -15.43 3.70 1.29
CA LEU A 34 -15.21 2.92 0.07
C LEU A 34 -15.67 3.67 -1.20
N GLN A 35 -16.73 4.49 -1.10
CA GLN A 35 -17.21 5.25 -2.24
C GLN A 35 -16.14 6.22 -2.78
N GLU A 36 -15.42 6.92 -1.90
CA GLU A 36 -14.31 7.79 -2.30
C GLU A 36 -13.19 7.01 -3.02
N ALA A 37 -12.89 5.80 -2.55
CA ALA A 37 -11.91 4.93 -3.20
C ALA A 37 -12.38 4.46 -4.58
N ILE A 38 -13.69 4.19 -4.76
CA ILE A 38 -14.30 3.86 -6.05
C ILE A 38 -14.20 5.05 -7.00
N ASP A 39 -14.57 6.24 -6.54
CA ASP A 39 -14.54 7.48 -7.32
C ASP A 39 -13.09 7.85 -7.74
N SER A 40 -12.10 7.40 -6.95
CA SER A 40 -10.67 7.54 -7.25
C SER A 40 -10.11 6.39 -8.12
N ASP A 41 -10.97 5.52 -8.63
CA ASP A 41 -10.63 4.41 -9.52
C ASP A 41 -9.75 3.30 -8.88
N MET A 42 -9.62 3.29 -7.55
CA MET A 42 -8.74 2.35 -6.84
C MET A 42 -9.22 0.90 -6.90
N VAL A 43 -10.54 0.71 -6.95
CA VAL A 43 -11.16 -0.63 -7.08
C VAL A 43 -10.97 -1.16 -8.49
N ASN A 44 -11.22 -0.34 -9.52
CA ASN A 44 -11.04 -0.74 -10.92
C ASN A 44 -9.58 -1.03 -11.27
N LYS A 45 -8.65 -0.30 -10.66
CA LYS A 45 -7.20 -0.55 -10.78
C LYS A 45 -6.74 -1.81 -10.04
N GLY A 46 -7.59 -2.38 -9.19
CA GLY A 46 -7.31 -3.60 -8.44
C GLY A 46 -6.43 -3.41 -7.20
N TRP A 47 -6.20 -2.16 -6.75
CA TRP A 47 -5.49 -1.89 -5.51
C TRP A 47 -6.35 -2.15 -4.28
N ILE A 48 -7.64 -1.86 -4.37
CA ILE A 48 -8.64 -2.21 -3.38
C ILE A 48 -9.50 -3.36 -3.91
N PRO A 49 -9.55 -4.51 -3.21
CA PRO A 49 -10.33 -5.66 -3.66
C PRO A 49 -11.83 -5.38 -3.76
N GLY A 50 -12.49 -5.91 -4.79
CA GLY A 50 -13.92 -5.73 -5.02
C GLY A 50 -14.83 -6.37 -3.97
N TRP A 51 -14.30 -7.22 -3.08
CA TRP A 51 -15.05 -7.81 -1.97
C TRP A 51 -15.07 -6.95 -0.68
N VAL A 52 -14.36 -5.81 -0.67
CA VAL A 52 -14.45 -4.85 0.45
C VAL A 52 -15.89 -4.39 0.59
N PRO A 53 -16.52 -4.49 1.79
CA PRO A 53 -17.92 -4.15 1.96
C PRO A 53 -18.15 -2.64 1.78
N HIS A 54 -19.33 -2.29 1.28
CA HIS A 54 -19.69 -0.89 1.01
C HIS A 54 -19.66 0.01 2.25
N GLU A 55 -19.87 -0.59 3.41
CA GLU A 55 -19.84 0.06 4.72
C GLU A 55 -18.40 0.24 5.27
N ALA A 56 -17.38 -0.14 4.50
CA ALA A 56 -15.99 0.06 4.91
C ALA A 56 -15.65 1.55 5.00
N THR A 57 -14.91 1.88 6.05
CA THR A 57 -14.45 3.24 6.35
C THR A 57 -12.97 3.22 6.75
N ASP A 58 -12.37 4.40 6.82
CA ASP A 58 -10.96 4.59 7.20
C ASP A 58 -10.01 3.66 6.40
N LEU A 59 -10.13 3.68 5.08
CA LEU A 59 -9.28 2.89 4.22
C LEU A 59 -7.90 3.53 4.10
N ARG A 60 -6.86 2.75 4.37
CA ARG A 60 -5.45 3.11 4.21
C ARG A 60 -4.82 2.11 3.26
N GLU A 61 -4.29 2.60 2.17
CA GLU A 61 -3.75 1.76 1.10
C GLU A 61 -2.33 2.23 0.73
N VAL A 62 -1.47 1.27 0.42
CA VAL A 62 -0.16 1.50 -0.17
C VAL A 62 0.11 0.47 -1.25
N HIS A 63 0.65 0.89 -2.37
CA HIS A 63 1.07 0.00 -3.44
C HIS A 63 2.37 0.45 -4.09
N ASP A 64 3.04 -0.51 -4.70
CA ASP A 64 4.23 -0.31 -5.51
C ASP A 64 3.91 -0.66 -6.97
N LEU A 65 4.03 0.33 -7.84
CA LEU A 65 3.74 0.20 -9.28
C LEU A 65 4.73 -0.73 -10.01
N ASP A 66 5.95 -0.87 -9.50
CA ASP A 66 6.98 -1.71 -10.12
C ASP A 66 6.78 -3.19 -9.77
N SER A 67 6.61 -3.49 -8.49
CA SER A 67 6.44 -4.86 -8.02
C SER A 67 4.99 -5.34 -8.02
N ASN A 68 4.01 -4.42 -8.14
CA ASN A 68 2.59 -4.71 -8.01
C ASN A 68 2.22 -5.35 -6.66
N THR A 69 3.02 -5.08 -5.61
CA THR A 69 2.68 -5.39 -4.22
C THR A 69 1.77 -4.32 -3.65
N SER A 70 0.92 -4.69 -2.71
CA SER A 70 0.00 -3.74 -2.07
C SER A 70 -0.37 -4.17 -0.65
N ALA A 71 -0.77 -3.21 0.16
CA ALA A 71 -1.35 -3.45 1.48
C ALA A 71 -2.52 -2.48 1.71
N LEU A 72 -3.56 -2.97 2.37
CA LEU A 72 -4.77 -2.22 2.67
C LEU A 72 -5.20 -2.54 4.11
N ALA A 73 -5.57 -1.52 4.85
CA ALA A 73 -6.30 -1.64 6.11
C ALA A 73 -7.62 -0.88 6.00
N PHE A 74 -8.68 -1.40 6.61
CA PHE A 74 -9.96 -0.71 6.71
C PHE A 74 -10.73 -1.15 7.94
N THR A 75 -11.68 -0.32 8.37
CA THR A 75 -12.68 -0.66 9.37
C THR A 75 -14.03 -0.97 8.74
N LYS A 76 -14.83 -1.79 9.41
CA LYS A 76 -16.22 -2.08 9.03
C LYS A 76 -17.06 -2.31 10.27
N PRO A 77 -18.39 -2.11 10.23
CA PRO A 77 -19.25 -2.53 11.32
C PRO A 77 -19.11 -4.04 11.56
N PRO A 78 -18.98 -4.50 12.83
CA PRO A 78 -18.87 -5.94 13.14
C PRO A 78 -20.04 -6.76 12.62
N ALA A 79 -21.23 -6.17 12.61
CA ALA A 79 -22.46 -6.82 12.13
C ALA A 79 -22.49 -7.10 10.62
N ILE A 80 -21.64 -6.44 9.84
CA ILE A 80 -21.53 -6.68 8.40
C ILE A 80 -20.55 -7.83 8.16
N PRO A 81 -20.99 -8.98 7.65
CA PRO A 81 -20.11 -10.11 7.40
C PRO A 81 -19.13 -9.79 6.26
N LEU A 82 -17.88 -10.19 6.43
CA LEU A 82 -16.89 -10.11 5.37
C LEU A 82 -17.01 -11.34 4.48
N GLN A 83 -17.35 -11.13 3.22
CA GLN A 83 -17.45 -12.21 2.23
C GLN A 83 -16.12 -12.33 1.47
N LEU A 84 -15.24 -13.18 1.99
CA LEU A 84 -14.00 -13.50 1.31
C LEU A 84 -14.25 -14.36 0.06
N PRO A 85 -13.37 -14.30 -0.95
CA PRO A 85 -13.37 -15.25 -2.06
C PRO A 85 -13.38 -16.70 -1.56
N ALA A 86 -14.05 -17.59 -2.32
CA ALA A 86 -14.25 -18.99 -1.91
C ALA A 86 -12.95 -19.80 -1.80
N ASP A 87 -11.89 -19.34 -2.43
CA ASP A 87 -10.56 -19.94 -2.42
C ASP A 87 -9.68 -19.52 -1.23
N CYS A 88 -10.18 -18.61 -0.38
CA CYS A 88 -9.48 -18.22 0.84
C CYS A 88 -9.55 -19.32 1.90
N GLN A 89 -8.40 -19.72 2.42
CA GLN A 89 -8.27 -20.75 3.45
C GLN A 89 -7.64 -20.17 4.71
N ALA A 90 -8.12 -20.60 5.87
CA ALA A 90 -7.54 -20.20 7.15
C ALA A 90 -6.06 -20.66 7.25
N THR A 91 -5.22 -19.77 7.74
CA THR A 91 -3.80 -20.03 7.98
C THR A 91 -3.36 -19.33 9.27
N THR A 92 -2.07 -19.37 9.57
CA THR A 92 -1.49 -18.63 10.69
C THR A 92 -0.62 -17.49 10.17
N PHE A 93 -0.43 -16.46 10.96
CA PHE A 93 0.46 -15.35 10.61
C PHE A 93 1.89 -15.83 10.30
N ASN A 94 2.40 -16.80 11.07
CA ASN A 94 3.74 -17.36 10.86
C ASN A 94 3.89 -18.12 9.52
N ASN A 95 2.80 -18.51 8.89
CA ASN A 95 2.77 -19.17 7.59
C ASN A 95 2.39 -18.18 6.46
N SER A 96 2.33 -16.88 6.75
CA SER A 96 2.11 -15.86 5.74
C SER A 96 3.44 -15.25 5.29
N ASP A 97 3.45 -14.76 4.06
CA ASP A 97 4.56 -13.91 3.61
C ASP A 97 4.40 -12.52 4.23
N PRO A 98 5.48 -11.87 4.66
CA PRO A 98 5.40 -10.56 5.29
C PRO A 98 4.88 -9.51 4.32
N VAL A 99 4.19 -8.49 4.85
CA VAL A 99 3.85 -7.29 4.10
C VAL A 99 5.12 -6.58 3.62
N ALA A 100 5.07 -6.05 2.40
CA ALA A 100 6.23 -5.40 1.78
C ALA A 100 6.49 -3.96 2.31
N PHE A 101 5.59 -3.41 3.11
CA PHE A 101 5.60 -1.99 3.50
C PHE A 101 5.62 -1.83 5.00
N ASP A 102 6.46 -0.92 5.49
CA ASP A 102 6.43 -0.44 6.87
C ASP A 102 5.59 0.84 6.93
N ARG A 103 4.42 0.77 7.59
CA ARG A 103 3.48 1.89 7.74
C ARG A 103 2.96 1.96 9.17
N TYR A 104 2.86 3.16 9.73
CA TYR A 104 2.40 3.39 11.11
C TYR A 104 0.99 2.84 11.39
N TRP A 105 0.16 2.70 10.35
CA TRP A 105 -1.19 2.15 10.45
C TRP A 105 -1.25 0.62 10.29
N TRP A 106 -0.12 -0.03 9.96
CA TRP A 106 -0.01 -1.47 9.89
C TRP A 106 0.37 -2.04 11.26
N PRO A 107 -0.39 -3.01 11.80
CA PRO A 107 -0.07 -3.59 13.11
C PRO A 107 1.26 -4.35 13.08
N GLY A 108 1.99 -4.27 14.19
CA GLY A 108 3.20 -5.08 14.37
C GLY A 108 2.90 -6.59 14.47
N ASP A 109 3.91 -7.41 14.18
CA ASP A 109 3.81 -8.88 14.10
C ASP A 109 3.20 -9.52 15.36
N GLY A 110 3.54 -9.02 16.55
CA GLY A 110 2.96 -9.52 17.81
C GLY A 110 1.45 -9.32 17.89
N THR A 111 0.95 -8.19 17.40
CA THR A 111 -0.48 -7.88 17.31
C THR A 111 -1.17 -8.76 16.28
N LEU A 112 -0.56 -8.90 15.10
CA LEU A 112 -1.07 -9.75 14.02
C LEU A 112 -1.21 -11.21 14.50
N ASN A 113 -0.17 -11.75 15.09
CA ASN A 113 -0.18 -13.14 15.57
C ASN A 113 -1.15 -13.36 16.75
N GLY A 114 -1.29 -12.37 17.65
CA GLY A 114 -2.11 -12.51 18.87
C GLY A 114 -3.57 -12.14 18.70
N SER A 115 -3.92 -11.26 17.74
CA SER A 115 -5.24 -10.62 17.69
C SER A 115 -5.98 -10.79 16.38
N TYR A 116 -5.36 -11.38 15.35
CA TYR A 116 -5.97 -11.55 14.03
C TYR A 116 -6.09 -13.03 13.64
N ARG A 117 -7.16 -13.34 12.91
CA ARG A 117 -7.30 -14.57 12.14
C ARG A 117 -6.80 -14.30 10.72
N VAL A 118 -5.91 -15.13 10.21
CA VAL A 118 -5.28 -14.94 8.90
C VAL A 118 -5.80 -15.96 7.92
N PHE A 119 -6.03 -15.51 6.70
CA PHE A 119 -6.46 -16.31 5.56
C PHE A 119 -5.48 -16.12 4.42
N ARG A 120 -5.17 -17.21 3.74
CA ARG A 120 -4.45 -17.21 2.47
C ARG A 120 -5.46 -17.43 1.36
N CYS A 121 -5.55 -16.51 0.42
CA CYS A 121 -6.38 -16.63 -0.77
C CYS A 121 -5.54 -17.19 -1.92
N ALA A 122 -6.17 -17.87 -2.87
CA ALA A 122 -5.42 -18.50 -3.96
C ALA A 122 -4.63 -17.43 -4.72
N PRO A 123 -3.34 -17.66 -4.92
CA PRO A 123 -2.50 -16.72 -5.62
C PRO A 123 -2.91 -16.70 -7.10
N GLU A 124 -3.18 -15.54 -7.64
CA GLU A 124 -2.97 -15.33 -9.06
C GLU A 124 -1.50 -15.64 -9.32
N SER A 125 -1.19 -16.29 -10.44
CA SER A 125 0.13 -16.87 -10.72
C SER A 125 1.31 -16.04 -10.19
N GLY A 126 2.04 -16.59 -9.22
CA GLY A 126 3.24 -15.99 -8.62
C GLY A 126 3.00 -14.98 -7.52
N LYS A 127 1.75 -14.66 -7.12
CA LYS A 127 1.43 -13.73 -6.03
C LYS A 127 0.87 -14.49 -4.83
N SER A 128 1.25 -14.07 -3.64
CA SER A 128 0.63 -14.50 -2.40
C SER A 128 -0.32 -13.41 -1.91
N VAL A 129 -1.57 -13.78 -1.65
CA VAL A 129 -2.62 -12.88 -1.17
C VAL A 129 -3.08 -13.33 0.20
N PHE A 130 -3.11 -12.40 1.14
CA PHE A 130 -3.54 -12.65 2.51
C PHE A 130 -4.59 -11.65 2.96
N VAL A 131 -5.45 -12.11 3.86
CA VAL A 131 -6.42 -11.29 4.58
C VAL A 131 -6.30 -11.60 6.06
N ALA A 132 -6.32 -10.58 6.91
CA ALA A 132 -6.38 -10.76 8.35
C ALA A 132 -7.57 -9.99 8.92
N ILE A 133 -8.31 -10.63 9.82
CA ILE A 133 -9.49 -10.07 10.46
C ILE A 133 -9.27 -10.11 11.97
N ASN A 134 -9.39 -8.97 12.64
CA ASN A 134 -9.25 -8.93 14.09
C ASN A 134 -10.39 -9.68 14.81
N ARG A 135 -10.22 -9.96 16.11
CA ARG A 135 -11.19 -10.74 16.88
C ARG A 135 -12.56 -10.08 17.05
N THR A 136 -12.60 -8.74 17.00
CA THR A 136 -13.85 -7.96 17.09
C THR A 136 -14.55 -7.81 15.73
N GLU A 137 -13.94 -8.31 14.66
CA GLU A 137 -14.46 -8.32 13.28
C GLU A 137 -14.75 -6.94 12.70
N ASP A 138 -14.10 -5.90 13.22
CA ASP A 138 -14.27 -4.52 12.81
C ASP A 138 -13.05 -3.93 12.11
N HIS A 139 -11.88 -4.60 12.15
CA HIS A 139 -10.68 -4.18 11.47
C HIS A 139 -10.13 -5.30 10.58
N VAL A 140 -9.89 -4.97 9.32
CA VAL A 140 -9.47 -5.91 8.29
C VAL A 140 -8.21 -5.42 7.61
N LEU A 141 -7.30 -6.33 7.39
CA LEU A 141 -6.07 -6.12 6.63
C LEU A 141 -6.07 -7.00 5.39
N PHE A 142 -5.56 -6.49 4.32
CA PHE A 142 -5.29 -7.22 3.08
C PHE A 142 -3.88 -6.89 2.62
N TRP A 143 -3.13 -7.88 2.15
CA TRP A 143 -1.87 -7.61 1.46
C TRP A 143 -1.62 -8.62 0.36
N ARG A 144 -0.94 -8.12 -0.65
CA ARG A 144 -0.49 -8.87 -1.81
C ARG A 144 1.03 -8.76 -1.87
N THR A 145 1.69 -9.90 -1.94
CA THR A 145 3.15 -9.97 -2.08
C THR A 145 3.51 -11.07 -3.07
N TYR A 146 4.76 -11.13 -3.46
CA TYR A 146 5.24 -12.24 -4.28
C TYR A 146 5.79 -13.35 -3.39
N ALA A 147 5.52 -14.60 -3.75
CA ALA A 147 6.21 -15.74 -3.18
C ALA A 147 7.72 -15.60 -3.45
N ARG A 148 8.52 -15.64 -2.39
CA ARG A 148 9.97 -15.68 -2.46
C ARG A 148 10.46 -17.08 -2.80
#